data_326e854e05de4af2b5eca4e34eaf789b
#
_entry.id   326e854e05de4af2b5eca4e34eaf789b
#
_cell.length_a   1.000
_cell.length_b   1.000
_cell.length_c   1.000
_cell.angle_alpha   90.00
_cell.angle_beta   90.00
_cell.angle_gamma   90.00
#
_symmetry.space_group_name_H-M   'P 1'
#
loop_
_entity.id
_entity.type
_entity.pdbx_description
1 polymer ?
#
loop_
_entity_poly.entity_id
_entity_poly.type
_entity_poly.pdbx_seq_one_letter_code
_entity_poly.pdbx_strand_id
1 'polypeptide(L)'
;MCSSDLALRLSELCPAVFAARDEGDEIATELVERLAAEIARMAITVLCRLQLATAPDPEVVLGGSVLAAGHKALLDDVEHRLREAVPTVRPVVCTEPPLLGAALAALDLHPGPVPGAEARLRAGFRGSGGS
;
A
#
# COMPACT_ATOMS: atom_id res chain seq x y z
N MET A 1 -20.79 22.00 -7.15
CA MET A 1 -19.45 21.58 -6.73
C MET A 1 -19.47 20.06 -6.68
N CYS A 2 -18.70 19.42 -7.55
CA CYS A 2 -18.76 17.97 -7.72
C CYS A 2 -18.01 17.26 -6.59
N SER A 3 -18.52 16.15 -6.05
CA SER A 3 -17.89 15.35 -4.97
C SER A 3 -16.44 14.91 -5.29
N SER A 4 -16.10 14.83 -6.56
CA SER A 4 -14.74 14.53 -7.05
C SER A 4 -13.71 15.64 -6.72
N ASP A 5 -14.12 16.89 -6.75
CA ASP A 5 -13.23 18.03 -6.43
C ASP A 5 -12.84 18.06 -4.95
N LEU A 6 -13.80 17.70 -4.07
CA LEU A 6 -13.53 17.62 -2.64
C LEU A 6 -12.59 16.48 -2.29
N ALA A 7 -12.78 15.30 -2.92
CA ALA A 7 -11.92 14.14 -2.71
C ALA A 7 -10.47 14.39 -3.19
N LEU A 8 -10.29 15.08 -4.32
CA LEU A 8 -8.97 15.51 -4.81
C LEU A 8 -8.29 16.47 -3.83
N ARG A 9 -9.02 17.46 -3.32
CA ARG A 9 -8.48 18.43 -2.35
C ARG A 9 -8.14 17.78 -1.01
N LEU A 10 -8.89 16.76 -0.58
CA LEU A 10 -8.56 16.00 0.64
C LEU A 10 -7.28 15.17 0.48
N SER A 11 -7.01 14.63 -0.70
CA SER A 11 -5.76 13.90 -0.94
C SER A 11 -4.52 14.80 -0.91
N GLU A 12 -4.66 16.08 -1.25
CA GLU A 12 -3.59 17.09 -1.16
C GLU A 12 -3.22 17.43 0.30
N LEU A 13 -4.10 17.14 1.27
CA LEU A 13 -3.83 17.36 2.70
C LEU A 13 -2.93 16.28 3.30
N CYS A 14 -2.85 15.09 2.70
CA CYS A 14 -2.03 14.02 3.25
C CYS A 14 -0.57 14.42 3.50
N PRO A 15 0.17 15.03 2.55
CA PRO A 15 1.54 15.46 2.80
C PRO A 15 1.65 16.46 3.93
N ALA A 16 0.68 17.39 4.06
CA ALA A 16 0.67 18.40 5.11
C ALA A 16 0.47 17.78 6.51
N VAL A 17 -0.38 16.76 6.62
CA VAL A 17 -0.57 16.03 7.89
C VAL A 17 0.71 15.31 8.31
N PHE A 18 1.41 14.66 7.38
CA PHE A 18 2.68 14.01 7.69
C PHE A 18 3.77 15.01 8.07
N ALA A 19 3.84 16.17 7.40
CA ALA A 19 4.77 17.25 7.74
C ALA A 19 4.49 17.80 9.14
N ALA A 20 3.24 18.13 9.46
CA ALA A 20 2.84 18.61 10.78
C ALA A 20 3.18 17.59 11.90
N ARG A 21 2.95 16.29 11.64
CA ARG A 21 3.37 15.24 12.56
C ARG A 21 4.88 15.25 12.81
N ASP A 22 5.68 15.39 11.76
CA ASP A 22 7.15 15.41 11.87
C ASP A 22 7.67 16.68 12.60
N GLU A 23 6.87 17.74 12.60
CA GLU A 23 7.07 18.96 13.40
C GLU A 23 6.59 18.82 14.86
N GLY A 24 5.95 17.70 15.22
CA GLY A 24 5.52 17.38 16.56
C GLY A 24 4.08 17.80 16.90
N ASP A 25 3.24 18.04 15.89
CA ASP A 25 1.80 18.31 16.09
C ASP A 25 1.10 17.07 16.64
N GLU A 26 0.46 17.21 17.81
CA GLU A 26 -0.20 16.08 18.51
C GLU A 26 -1.42 15.56 17.74
N ILE A 27 -2.19 16.46 17.10
CA ILE A 27 -3.39 16.08 16.34
C ILE A 27 -2.98 15.32 15.08
N ALA A 28 -1.97 15.80 14.38
CA ALA A 28 -1.43 15.11 13.21
C ALA A 28 -0.85 13.75 13.58
N THR A 29 -0.20 13.63 14.73
CA THR A 29 0.31 12.36 15.27
C THR A 29 -0.83 11.38 15.52
N GLU A 30 -1.89 11.80 16.22
CA GLU A 30 -3.07 10.96 16.47
C GLU A 30 -3.75 10.50 15.17
N LEU A 31 -3.84 11.37 14.17
CA LEU A 31 -4.41 11.03 12.87
C LEU A 31 -3.60 9.94 12.14
N VAL A 32 -2.27 10.03 12.16
CA VAL A 32 -1.38 9.05 11.53
C VAL A 32 -1.44 7.71 12.27
N GLU A 33 -1.44 7.71 13.61
CA GLU A 33 -1.59 6.51 14.43
C GLU A 33 -2.94 5.82 14.20
N ARG A 34 -4.01 6.61 14.09
CA ARG A 34 -5.34 6.08 13.77
C ARG A 34 -5.37 5.46 12.38
N LEU A 35 -4.74 6.08 11.39
CA LEU A 35 -4.62 5.52 10.05
C LEU A 35 -3.87 4.20 10.07
N ALA A 36 -2.74 4.11 10.80
CA ALA A 36 -1.98 2.88 10.96
C ALA A 36 -2.82 1.76 11.59
N ALA A 37 -3.58 2.10 12.63
CA ALA A 37 -4.46 1.15 13.31
C ALA A 37 -5.55 0.61 12.38
N GLU A 38 -6.16 1.46 11.56
CA GLU A 38 -7.19 1.05 10.59
C GLU A 38 -6.61 0.14 9.49
N ILE A 39 -5.43 0.47 8.96
CA ILE A 39 -4.75 -0.36 7.95
C ILE A 39 -4.43 -1.75 8.53
N ALA A 40 -3.82 -1.79 9.72
CA ALA A 40 -3.48 -3.04 10.39
C ALA A 40 -4.74 -3.87 10.69
N ARG A 41 -5.80 -3.25 11.19
CA ARG A 41 -7.09 -3.91 11.47
C ARG A 41 -7.70 -4.55 10.22
N MET A 42 -7.69 -3.84 9.09
CA MET A 42 -8.17 -4.38 7.82
C MET A 42 -7.36 -5.61 7.40
N ALA A 43 -6.04 -5.52 7.43
CA ALA A 43 -5.15 -6.62 7.05
C ALA A 43 -5.33 -7.85 7.96
N ILE A 44 -5.35 -7.65 9.29
CA ILE A 44 -5.58 -8.72 10.27
C ILE A 44 -6.93 -9.40 10.03
N THR A 45 -7.98 -8.61 9.77
CA THR A 45 -9.32 -9.14 9.48
C THR A 45 -9.30 -10.05 8.25
N VAL A 46 -8.59 -9.66 7.19
CA VAL A 46 -8.45 -10.46 5.96
C VAL A 46 -7.64 -11.72 6.24
N LEU A 47 -6.51 -11.63 6.94
CA LEU A 47 -5.71 -12.80 7.33
C LEU A 47 -6.53 -13.81 8.12
N CYS A 48 -7.33 -13.36 9.09
CA CYS A 48 -8.21 -14.22 9.87
C CYS A 48 -9.29 -14.88 9.01
N ARG A 49 -9.97 -14.12 8.15
CA ARG A 49 -11.02 -14.64 7.27
C ARG A 49 -10.52 -15.68 6.27
N LEU A 50 -9.30 -15.50 5.78
CA LEU A 50 -8.65 -16.41 4.85
C LEU A 50 -7.91 -17.57 5.56
N GLN A 51 -7.96 -17.61 6.90
CA GLN A 51 -7.24 -18.60 7.73
C GLN A 51 -5.71 -18.56 7.53
N LEU A 52 -5.18 -17.40 7.12
CA LEU A 52 -3.74 -17.18 6.91
C LEU A 52 -3.01 -16.71 8.16
N ALA A 53 -3.72 -16.31 9.23
CA ALA A 53 -3.11 -15.82 10.47
C ALA A 53 -2.21 -16.87 11.17
N THR A 54 -2.42 -18.15 10.88
CA THR A 54 -1.61 -19.27 11.40
C THR A 54 -0.65 -19.87 10.37
N ALA A 55 -0.58 -19.30 9.18
CA ALA A 55 0.37 -19.71 8.16
C ALA A 55 1.81 -19.42 8.59
N PRO A 56 2.81 -20.19 8.13
CA PRO A 56 4.19 -20.02 8.57
C PRO A 56 4.83 -18.70 8.13
N ASP A 57 4.38 -18.11 7.03
CA ASP A 57 4.94 -16.86 6.48
C ASP A 57 3.87 -16.14 5.63
N PRO A 58 2.80 -15.58 6.25
CA PRO A 58 1.75 -14.91 5.50
C PRO A 58 2.24 -13.54 5.02
N GLU A 59 2.13 -13.31 3.71
CA GLU A 59 2.47 -12.02 3.10
C GLU A 59 1.25 -11.10 3.06
N VAL A 60 1.47 -9.84 3.48
CA VAL A 60 0.48 -8.76 3.38
C VAL A 60 1.03 -7.69 2.45
N VAL A 61 0.43 -7.56 1.28
CA VAL A 61 0.79 -6.51 0.33
C VAL A 61 0.07 -5.21 0.67
N LEU A 62 0.85 -4.20 1.00
CA LEU A 62 0.39 -2.85 1.34
C LEU A 62 0.50 -1.97 0.09
N GLY A 63 -0.63 -1.65 -0.54
CA GLY A 63 -0.70 -0.85 -1.76
C GLY A 63 -1.42 0.48 -1.56
N GLY A 64 -1.23 1.40 -2.49
CA GLY A 64 -1.85 2.73 -2.49
C GLY A 64 -0.86 3.86 -2.33
N SER A 65 -1.23 5.06 -2.82
CA SER A 65 -0.32 6.21 -2.89
C SER A 65 0.26 6.66 -1.55
N VAL A 66 -0.52 6.59 -0.48
CA VAL A 66 -0.09 6.99 0.88
C VAL A 66 0.97 6.04 1.43
N LEU A 67 0.80 4.74 1.21
CA LEU A 67 1.77 3.73 1.65
C LEU A 67 3.02 3.72 0.75
N ALA A 68 2.83 3.87 -0.57
CA ALA A 68 3.91 3.97 -1.54
C ALA A 68 4.77 5.23 -1.36
N ALA A 69 4.23 6.31 -0.75
CA ALA A 69 4.99 7.51 -0.38
C ALA A 69 6.07 7.22 0.68
N GLY A 70 6.01 6.09 1.38
CA GLY A 70 7.09 5.62 2.24
C GLY A 70 7.24 6.38 3.56
N HIS A 71 6.18 6.97 4.09
CA HIS A 71 6.22 7.64 5.40
C HIS A 71 6.59 6.63 6.49
N LYS A 72 7.83 6.70 6.95
CA LYS A 72 8.44 5.72 7.85
C LYS A 72 7.61 5.46 9.10
N ALA A 73 7.14 6.51 9.75
CA ALA A 73 6.38 6.38 10.98
C ALA A 73 5.05 5.63 10.80
N LEU A 74 4.35 5.86 9.67
CA LEU A 74 3.14 5.12 9.33
C LEU A 74 3.46 3.64 9.10
N LEU A 75 4.49 3.36 8.31
CA LEU A 75 4.86 1.99 7.94
C LEU A 75 5.36 1.20 9.15
N ASP A 76 6.17 1.79 10.00
CA ASP A 76 6.68 1.17 11.23
C ASP A 76 5.52 0.82 12.20
N ASP A 77 4.53 1.71 12.37
CA ASP A 77 3.39 1.46 13.25
C ASP A 77 2.45 0.38 12.66
N VAL A 78 2.19 0.41 11.35
CA VAL A 78 1.43 -0.65 10.67
C VAL A 78 2.13 -2.01 10.85
N GLU A 79 3.42 -2.08 10.59
CA GLU A 79 4.22 -3.31 10.74
C GLU A 79 4.22 -3.82 12.18
N HIS A 80 4.40 -2.93 13.15
CA HIS A 80 4.37 -3.26 14.58
C HIS A 80 3.03 -3.91 14.95
N ARG A 81 1.91 -3.27 14.63
CA ARG A 81 0.56 -3.79 14.92
C ARG A 81 0.26 -5.11 14.20
N LEU A 82 0.74 -5.27 12.98
CA LEU A 82 0.60 -6.53 12.24
C LEU A 82 1.36 -7.66 12.93
N ARG A 83 2.60 -7.43 13.37
CA ARG A 83 3.42 -8.43 14.06
C ARG A 83 2.97 -8.75 15.47
N GLU A 84 2.35 -7.80 16.17
CA GLU A 84 1.70 -8.09 17.46
C GLU A 84 0.56 -9.11 17.30
N ALA A 85 -0.22 -9.03 16.23
CA ALA A 85 -1.33 -9.93 15.99
C ALA A 85 -0.91 -11.24 15.29
N VAL A 86 0.04 -11.16 14.36
CA VAL A 86 0.55 -12.28 13.57
C VAL A 86 2.07 -12.18 13.50
N PRO A 87 2.82 -12.78 14.44
CA PRO A 87 4.27 -12.61 14.57
C PRO A 87 5.09 -12.99 13.34
N THR A 88 4.58 -13.91 12.52
CA THR A 88 5.26 -14.40 11.30
C THR A 88 4.88 -13.60 10.04
N VAL A 89 4.02 -12.57 10.16
CA VAL A 89 3.57 -11.80 9.01
C VAL A 89 4.73 -11.07 8.33
N ARG A 90 4.68 -11.05 7.01
CA ARG A 90 5.63 -10.32 6.17
C ARG A 90 4.91 -9.20 5.40
N PRO A 91 4.91 -7.95 5.92
CA PRO A 91 4.37 -6.82 5.19
C PRO A 91 5.30 -6.43 4.03
N VAL A 92 4.72 -6.18 2.86
CA VAL A 92 5.43 -5.77 1.64
C VAL A 92 4.76 -4.54 1.07
N VAL A 93 5.47 -3.41 0.99
CA VAL A 93 4.95 -2.20 0.36
C VAL A 93 5.06 -2.31 -1.15
N CYS A 94 3.92 -2.22 -1.84
CA CYS A 94 3.87 -2.20 -3.30
C CYS A 94 4.04 -0.76 -3.79
N THR A 95 5.16 -0.49 -4.45
CA THR A 95 5.48 0.80 -5.07
C THR A 95 5.23 0.82 -6.59
N GLU A 96 4.92 -0.34 -7.17
CA GLU A 96 4.65 -0.45 -8.59
C GLU A 96 3.29 0.19 -8.97
N PRO A 97 3.19 0.82 -10.15
CA PRO A 97 1.94 1.41 -10.59
C PRO A 97 0.82 0.36 -10.72
N PRO A 98 -0.41 0.64 -10.27
CA PRO A 98 -1.54 -0.30 -10.39
C PRO A 98 -1.80 -0.77 -11.84
N LEU A 99 -1.50 0.08 -12.81
CA LEU A 99 -1.64 -0.22 -14.23
C LEU A 99 -0.71 -1.35 -14.68
N LEU A 100 0.48 -1.49 -14.08
CA LEU A 100 1.37 -2.62 -14.35
C LEU A 100 0.71 -3.94 -13.92
N GLY A 101 0.10 -3.97 -12.73
CA GLY A 101 -0.62 -5.14 -12.25
C GLY A 101 -1.78 -5.55 -13.18
N ALA A 102 -2.56 -4.58 -13.66
CA ALA A 102 -3.62 -4.84 -14.62
C ALA A 102 -3.10 -5.37 -15.96
N ALA A 103 -1.98 -4.84 -16.45
CA ALA A 103 -1.35 -5.31 -17.68
C ALA A 103 -0.78 -6.73 -17.54
N LEU A 104 -0.20 -7.08 -16.39
CA LEU A 104 0.27 -8.43 -16.11
C LEU A 104 -0.91 -9.42 -16.01
N ALA A 105 -1.98 -9.06 -15.32
CA ALA A 105 -3.20 -9.88 -15.26
C ALA A 105 -3.82 -10.11 -16.65
N ALA A 106 -3.77 -9.11 -17.53
CA ALA A 106 -4.21 -9.27 -18.91
C ALA A 106 -3.32 -10.25 -19.69
N LEU A 107 -2.01 -10.30 -19.43
CA LEU A 107 -1.12 -11.30 -20.01
C LEU A 107 -1.47 -12.72 -19.57
N ASP A 108 -1.82 -12.91 -18.29
CA ASP A 108 -2.19 -14.23 -17.75
C ASP A 108 -3.49 -14.76 -18.39
N LEU A 109 -4.37 -13.86 -18.84
CA LEU A 109 -5.59 -14.22 -19.58
C LEU A 109 -5.35 -14.50 -21.08
N HIS A 110 -4.13 -14.24 -21.58
CA HIS A 110 -3.83 -14.48 -22.99
C HIS A 110 -3.77 -16.00 -23.30
N PRO A 111 -4.38 -16.47 -24.40
CA PRO A 111 -4.52 -17.90 -24.67
C PRO A 111 -3.24 -18.65 -25.05
N GLY A 112 -2.09 -17.98 -25.02
CA GLY A 112 -0.80 -18.61 -25.30
C GLY A 112 0.37 -17.89 -24.68
N PRO A 113 1.52 -18.56 -24.48
CA PRO A 113 2.70 -17.95 -23.90
C PRO A 113 3.26 -16.86 -24.83
N VAL A 114 3.50 -15.69 -24.27
CA VAL A 114 4.17 -14.57 -24.97
C VAL A 114 5.57 -14.39 -24.36
N PRO A 115 6.60 -15.06 -24.90
CA PRO A 115 7.94 -15.05 -24.30
C PRO A 115 8.48 -13.63 -24.10
N GLY A 116 8.92 -13.34 -22.87
CA GLY A 116 9.51 -12.06 -22.50
C GLY A 116 8.53 -10.88 -22.41
N ALA A 117 7.21 -11.10 -22.55
CA ALA A 117 6.21 -10.03 -22.47
C ALA A 117 6.19 -9.37 -21.06
N GLU A 118 6.24 -10.16 -20.00
CA GLU A 118 6.32 -9.64 -18.64
C GLU A 118 7.54 -8.74 -18.44
N ALA A 119 8.71 -9.18 -18.89
CA ALA A 119 9.94 -8.40 -18.75
C ALA A 119 9.86 -7.08 -19.52
N ARG A 120 9.28 -7.09 -20.73
CA ARG A 120 9.07 -5.86 -21.53
C ARG A 120 8.08 -4.91 -20.87
N LEU A 121 6.97 -5.44 -20.30
CA LEU A 121 6.01 -4.62 -19.57
C LEU A 121 6.68 -3.95 -18.36
N ARG A 122 7.35 -4.71 -17.52
CA ARG A 122 8.06 -4.16 -16.35
C ARG A 122 9.10 -3.11 -16.73
N ALA A 123 9.85 -3.34 -17.83
CA ALA A 123 10.82 -2.38 -18.33
C ALA A 123 10.17 -1.08 -18.84
N GLY A 124 9.04 -1.19 -19.56
CA GLY A 124 8.30 -0.03 -20.06
C GLY A 124 7.77 0.87 -18.95
N PHE A 125 7.24 0.28 -17.87
CA PHE A 125 6.74 1.05 -16.72
C PHE A 125 7.86 1.75 -15.91
N ARG A 126 9.05 1.14 -15.80
CA ARG A 126 10.20 1.80 -15.15
C ARG A 126 10.74 2.99 -15.94
N GLY A 127 10.62 2.96 -17.26
CA GLY A 127 11.04 4.07 -18.13
C GLY A 127 10.06 5.26 -18.16
N SER A 128 8.81 5.06 -17.78
CA SER A 128 7.76 6.10 -17.82
C SER A 128 7.63 6.92 -16.55
N GLY A 129 8.33 6.57 -15.47
CA GLY A 129 8.24 7.20 -14.15
C GLY A 129 9.10 8.45 -13.97
N GLY A 130 9.70 9.01 -15.00
CA GLY A 130 10.65 10.12 -14.97
C GLY A 130 10.22 11.35 -15.78
N SER A 131 8.97 11.86 -15.59
CA SER A 131 8.61 13.18 -16.13
C SER A 131 7.68 13.90 -15.19
#